data_36058ffc2fd0ffe2ff0aaaa4cad816bb
#
_entry.id   36058ffc2fd0ffe2ff0aaaa4cad816bb
#
_cell.length_a   1.000
_cell.length_b   1.000
_cell.length_c   1.000
_cell.angle_alpha   90.00
_cell.angle_beta   90.00
_cell.angle_gamma   90.00
#
_symmetry.space_group_name_H-M   'P 1'
#
loop_
_entity.id
_entity.type
_entity.pdbx_description
1 polymer ?
#
loop_
_entity_poly.entity_id
_entity_poly.type
_entity_poly.pdbx_seq_one_letter_code
_entity_poly.pdbx_strand_id
1 'polypeptide(L)'
;MRRMRFAIRLMPENEPYRVPFNHLRHLQGLIYRRIQRMNPNLSLRLHNPKVPKFFTFSLFMTERREFLNGKPHFLGSGRGYFYFSTAVPEIAEAFIGGLLQNPELTLWGERFTVEEVRAIAEPEKLSGRKFVTLSPIAVTTKRIQFGRPRSYDLGPDEPEFYEHLRENLVEKYTALTGRPPETGELKVRVLLAKPKRFEVKPGIYQRAWHLVFRAYGDEGLLRIGYLAGFGEKNSIGFGMVKVDGRKERVKRRWKGGGRNREGKAA
;
A
#
# COMPACT_ATOMS: atom_id res chain seq x y z
N MET A 1 2.82 -11.03 20.38
CA MET A 1 2.63 -10.97 18.92
C MET A 1 3.66 -9.99 18.35
N ARG A 2 4.54 -10.42 17.43
CA ARG A 2 5.53 -9.52 16.81
C ARG A 2 4.82 -8.52 15.93
N ARG A 3 5.12 -7.24 16.08
CA ARG A 3 4.56 -6.18 15.23
C ARG A 3 5.29 -6.17 13.90
N MET A 4 4.55 -6.21 12.79
CA MET A 4 5.08 -6.40 11.46
C MET A 4 4.85 -5.18 10.54
N ARG A 5 4.34 -4.10 11.11
CA ARG A 5 4.11 -2.82 10.42
C ARG A 5 4.81 -1.70 11.13
N PHE A 6 5.43 -0.80 10.36
CA PHE A 6 6.25 0.28 10.89
C PHE A 6 5.94 1.59 10.17
N ALA A 7 5.92 2.68 10.93
CA ALA A 7 6.00 4.03 10.41
C ALA A 7 7.46 4.49 10.54
N ILE A 8 8.04 4.91 9.45
CA ILE A 8 9.40 5.44 9.37
C ILE A 8 9.29 6.95 9.13
N ARG A 9 9.80 7.74 10.06
CA ARG A 9 9.83 9.20 9.97
C ARG A 9 11.25 9.67 9.70
N LEU A 10 11.38 10.61 8.77
CA LEU A 10 12.64 11.10 8.26
C LEU A 10 12.71 12.62 8.45
N MET A 11 13.80 13.09 9.02
CA MET A 11 14.17 14.50 9.08
C MET A 11 14.97 14.85 7.83
N PRO A 12 14.54 15.81 6.99
CA PRO A 12 15.33 16.28 5.87
C PRO A 12 16.50 17.12 6.36
N GLU A 13 17.62 17.11 5.63
CA GLU A 13 18.76 18.00 5.90
C GLU A 13 18.46 19.44 5.46
N ASN A 14 17.74 19.58 4.35
CA ASN A 14 17.37 20.88 3.79
C ASN A 14 15.88 20.95 3.47
N GLU A 15 15.29 22.14 3.54
CA GLU A 15 13.91 22.44 3.18
C GLU A 15 13.84 23.65 2.25
N PRO A 16 12.92 23.68 1.28
CA PRO A 16 12.11 22.55 0.82
C PRO A 16 12.95 21.51 0.07
N TYR A 17 12.52 20.25 0.04
CA TYR A 17 13.16 19.16 -0.69
C TYR A 17 12.27 18.61 -1.80
N ARG A 18 12.87 18.13 -2.88
CA ARG A 18 12.16 17.59 -4.04
C ARG A 18 11.73 16.15 -3.77
N VAL A 19 10.52 15.78 -4.20
CA VAL A 19 10.02 14.41 -4.16
C VAL A 19 9.52 14.01 -5.55
N PRO A 20 10.21 13.14 -6.29
CA PRO A 20 9.78 12.71 -7.61
C PRO A 20 8.45 11.95 -7.55
N PHE A 21 7.58 12.13 -8.55
CA PHE A 21 6.37 11.31 -8.62
C PHE A 21 6.67 9.82 -8.73
N ASN A 22 7.84 9.46 -9.22
CA ASN A 22 8.29 8.08 -9.42
C ASN A 22 9.19 7.57 -8.27
N HIS A 23 8.98 8.06 -7.05
CA HIS A 23 9.83 7.79 -5.87
C HIS A 23 9.80 6.34 -5.37
N LEU A 24 8.84 5.50 -5.78
CA LEU A 24 8.73 4.10 -5.33
C LEU A 24 10.00 3.29 -5.58
N ARG A 25 10.67 3.50 -6.73
CA ARG A 25 11.93 2.82 -7.06
C ARG A 25 13.07 3.17 -6.08
N HIS A 26 13.11 4.40 -5.63
CA HIS A 26 14.12 4.85 -4.66
C HIS A 26 13.89 4.23 -3.28
N LEU A 27 12.60 4.17 -2.83
CA LEU A 27 12.22 3.48 -1.59
C LEU A 27 12.51 1.97 -1.68
N GLN A 28 12.16 1.33 -2.80
CA GLN A 28 12.54 -0.06 -3.05
C GLN A 28 14.04 -0.27 -2.90
N GLY A 29 14.85 0.56 -3.58
CA GLY A 29 16.31 0.49 -3.51
C GLY A 29 16.84 0.69 -2.08
N LEU A 30 16.25 1.61 -1.29
CA LEU A 30 16.58 1.78 0.12
C LEU A 30 16.33 0.48 0.90
N ILE A 31 15.12 -0.09 0.78
CA ILE A 31 14.71 -1.30 1.51
C ILE A 31 15.67 -2.45 1.20
N TYR A 32 15.93 -2.75 -0.07
CA TYR A 32 16.83 -3.83 -0.45
C TYR A 32 18.27 -3.61 0.01
N ARG A 33 18.80 -2.40 -0.10
CA ARG A 33 20.16 -2.08 0.41
C ARG A 33 20.28 -2.26 1.92
N ARG A 34 19.24 -1.89 2.68
CA ARG A 34 19.25 -2.07 4.16
C ARG A 34 19.15 -3.54 4.53
N ILE A 35 18.30 -4.30 3.85
CA ILE A 35 18.22 -5.77 4.04
C ILE A 35 19.55 -6.42 3.67
N GLN A 36 20.16 -6.05 2.55
CA GLN A 36 21.43 -6.63 2.10
C GLN A 36 22.56 -6.42 3.11
N ARG A 37 22.64 -5.25 3.74
CA ARG A 37 23.66 -4.97 4.75
C ARG A 37 23.50 -5.81 6.00
N MET A 38 22.28 -6.07 6.44
CA MET A 38 21.96 -6.84 7.62
C MET A 38 21.97 -8.34 7.40
N ASN A 39 21.48 -8.78 6.24
CA ASN A 39 21.34 -10.19 5.89
C ASN A 39 21.51 -10.37 4.37
N PRO A 40 22.77 -10.54 3.90
CA PRO A 40 23.07 -10.74 2.48
C PRO A 40 22.37 -11.95 1.87
N ASN A 41 22.25 -13.05 2.63
CA ASN A 41 21.59 -14.28 2.18
C ASN A 41 20.09 -14.09 1.96
N LEU A 42 19.43 -13.36 2.88
CA LEU A 42 18.03 -12.97 2.71
C LEU A 42 17.86 -12.10 1.46
N SER A 43 18.76 -11.12 1.28
CA SER A 43 18.73 -10.25 0.09
C SER A 43 18.84 -11.06 -1.21
N LEU A 44 19.75 -12.02 -1.29
CA LEU A 44 19.89 -12.90 -2.45
C LEU A 44 18.58 -13.70 -2.70
N ARG A 45 17.97 -14.27 -1.67
CA ARG A 45 16.67 -14.95 -1.79
C ARG A 45 15.59 -14.03 -2.32
N LEU A 46 15.52 -12.79 -1.81
CA LEU A 46 14.55 -11.80 -2.24
C LEU A 46 14.76 -11.29 -3.68
N HIS A 47 15.96 -11.41 -4.25
CA HIS A 47 16.21 -11.11 -5.66
C HIS A 47 15.74 -12.21 -6.61
N ASN A 48 15.55 -13.45 -6.14
CA ASN A 48 15.02 -14.52 -6.95
C ASN A 48 13.56 -14.22 -7.34
N PRO A 49 13.21 -14.10 -8.66
CA PRO A 49 11.86 -13.74 -9.10
C PRO A 49 10.80 -14.78 -8.71
N LYS A 50 11.18 -16.03 -8.49
CA LYS A 50 10.28 -17.14 -8.11
C LYS A 50 9.91 -17.12 -6.61
N VAL A 51 10.60 -16.34 -5.79
CA VAL A 51 10.34 -16.27 -4.34
C VAL A 51 9.37 -15.12 -4.05
N PRO A 52 8.22 -15.40 -3.41
CA PRO A 52 7.32 -14.35 -2.93
C PRO A 52 8.02 -13.45 -1.91
N LYS A 53 7.82 -12.14 -2.01
CA LYS A 53 8.58 -11.16 -1.22
C LYS A 53 7.91 -10.86 0.14
N PHE A 54 6.61 -11.04 0.25
CA PHE A 54 5.78 -10.87 1.46
C PHE A 54 5.97 -9.53 2.20
N PHE A 55 6.32 -8.46 1.50
CA PHE A 55 6.37 -7.10 2.05
C PHE A 55 5.80 -6.08 1.07
N THR A 56 5.38 -4.97 1.64
CA THR A 56 4.90 -3.80 0.90
C THR A 56 5.27 -2.52 1.63
N PHE A 57 5.18 -1.39 0.95
CA PHE A 57 5.41 -0.08 1.53
C PHE A 57 4.52 0.99 0.88
N SER A 58 4.32 2.09 1.60
CA SER A 58 3.49 3.19 1.15
C SER A 58 4.23 4.10 0.16
N LEU A 59 3.49 5.02 -0.44
CA LEU A 59 4.08 6.21 -1.02
C LEU A 59 4.84 6.99 0.06
N PHE A 60 5.85 7.77 -0.37
CA PHE A 60 6.48 8.76 0.48
C PHE A 60 5.53 9.94 0.69
N MET A 61 5.38 10.36 1.92
CA MET A 61 4.50 11.44 2.35
C MET A 61 5.31 12.52 3.07
N THR A 62 4.80 13.74 3.06
CA THR A 62 5.42 14.90 3.67
C THR A 62 4.40 15.64 4.54
N GLU A 63 4.84 16.36 5.54
CA GLU A 63 3.94 17.15 6.39
C GLU A 63 3.25 18.25 5.57
N ARG A 64 3.99 18.94 4.73
CA ARG A 64 3.48 19.91 3.76
C ARG A 64 3.99 19.58 2.38
N ARG A 65 3.22 19.90 1.36
CA ARG A 65 3.60 19.65 -0.03
C ARG A 65 3.06 20.76 -0.94
N GLU A 66 3.87 21.11 -1.93
CA GLU A 66 3.53 22.04 -2.98
C GLU A 66 3.73 21.37 -4.35
N PHE A 67 2.69 21.37 -5.16
CA PHE A 67 2.75 20.83 -6.52
C PHE A 67 3.15 21.94 -7.50
N LEU A 68 4.19 21.69 -8.27
CA LEU A 68 4.69 22.61 -9.28
C LEU A 68 4.16 22.20 -10.66
N ASN A 69 3.52 23.12 -11.36
CA ASN A 69 2.99 22.85 -12.71
C ASN A 69 4.11 22.43 -13.67
N GLY A 70 3.88 21.34 -14.42
CA GLY A 70 4.80 20.83 -15.44
C GLY A 70 6.09 20.19 -14.91
N LYS A 71 6.29 20.10 -13.58
CA LYS A 71 7.47 19.45 -13.01
C LYS A 71 7.18 17.97 -12.67
N PRO A 72 8.18 17.06 -12.83
CA PRO A 72 8.02 15.64 -12.51
C PRO A 72 8.15 15.34 -11.01
N HIS A 73 8.07 16.34 -10.15
CA HIS A 73 8.21 16.27 -8.70
C HIS A 73 7.32 17.31 -8.02
N PHE A 74 7.09 17.13 -6.74
CA PHE A 74 6.55 18.15 -5.85
C PHE A 74 7.61 18.54 -4.81
N LEU A 75 7.42 19.69 -4.17
CA LEU A 75 8.23 20.13 -3.04
C LEU A 75 7.59 19.64 -1.74
N GLY A 76 8.40 19.03 -0.89
CA GLY A 76 8.05 18.65 0.47
C GLY A 76 8.68 19.60 1.48
N SER A 77 8.00 19.86 2.59
CA SER A 77 8.54 20.57 3.75
C SER A 77 8.08 19.89 5.03
N GLY A 78 8.87 20.04 6.08
CA GLY A 78 8.74 19.32 7.32
C GLY A 78 9.22 17.87 7.17
N ARG A 79 8.82 17.02 8.08
CA ARG A 79 9.23 15.61 8.06
C ARG A 79 8.70 14.86 6.87
N GLY A 80 9.55 14.01 6.28
CA GLY A 80 9.14 12.98 5.35
C GLY A 80 8.77 11.70 6.09
N TYR A 81 7.86 10.89 5.56
CA TYR A 81 7.55 9.60 6.17
C TYR A 81 6.98 8.60 5.17
N PHE A 82 7.18 7.34 5.47
CA PHE A 82 6.55 6.23 4.76
C PHE A 82 6.27 5.08 5.72
N TYR A 83 5.42 4.15 5.29
CA TYR A 83 5.10 2.95 6.04
C TYR A 83 5.72 1.75 5.35
N PHE A 84 6.17 0.80 6.15
CA PHE A 84 6.65 -0.50 5.72
C PHE A 84 5.86 -1.61 6.42
N SER A 85 5.60 -2.70 5.73
CA SER A 85 4.87 -3.84 6.29
C SER A 85 5.33 -5.13 5.64
N THR A 86 5.44 -6.20 6.43
CA THR A 86 5.79 -7.54 5.95
C THR A 86 5.06 -8.61 6.74
N ALA A 87 4.89 -9.79 6.14
CA ALA A 87 4.39 -10.98 6.81
C ALA A 87 5.52 -11.91 7.32
N VAL A 88 6.79 -11.56 7.06
CA VAL A 88 7.97 -12.36 7.41
C VAL A 88 8.84 -11.61 8.43
N PRO A 89 8.99 -12.14 9.67
CA PRO A 89 9.78 -11.49 10.73
C PRO A 89 11.22 -11.16 10.32
N GLU A 90 11.90 -12.09 9.66
CA GLU A 90 13.28 -11.92 9.20
C GLU A 90 13.46 -10.69 8.29
N ILE A 91 12.45 -10.40 7.43
CA ILE A 91 12.46 -9.21 6.56
C ILE A 91 12.31 -7.93 7.39
N ALA A 92 11.43 -7.95 8.40
CA ALA A 92 11.25 -6.80 9.29
C ALA A 92 12.53 -6.52 10.08
N GLU A 93 13.12 -7.54 10.70
CA GLU A 93 14.35 -7.45 11.49
C GLU A 93 15.51 -6.92 10.64
N ALA A 94 15.73 -7.47 9.44
CA ALA A 94 16.81 -7.04 8.56
C ALA A 94 16.62 -5.60 8.06
N PHE A 95 15.41 -5.22 7.66
CA PHE A 95 15.16 -3.86 7.18
C PHE A 95 15.26 -2.82 8.29
N ILE A 96 14.56 -3.03 9.41
CA ILE A 96 14.54 -2.08 10.54
C ILE A 96 15.91 -2.01 11.21
N GLY A 97 16.58 -3.14 11.44
CA GLY A 97 17.95 -3.17 11.94
C GLY A 97 18.92 -2.38 11.05
N GLY A 98 18.81 -2.57 9.73
CA GLY A 98 19.62 -1.83 8.76
C GLY A 98 19.34 -0.32 8.71
N LEU A 99 18.12 0.12 9.02
CA LEU A 99 17.79 1.54 9.17
C LEU A 99 18.40 2.13 10.44
N LEU A 100 18.28 1.41 11.57
CA LEU A 100 18.76 1.89 12.86
C LEU A 100 20.29 1.93 12.95
N GLN A 101 20.99 0.95 12.34
CA GLN A 101 22.45 0.95 12.26
C GLN A 101 23.02 2.06 11.37
N ASN A 102 22.25 2.50 10.36
CA ASN A 102 22.68 3.54 9.43
C ASN A 102 21.50 4.52 9.22
N PRO A 103 21.28 5.44 10.15
CA PRO A 103 20.12 6.33 10.11
C PRO A 103 20.19 7.36 8.98
N GLU A 104 21.36 7.70 8.49
CA GLU A 104 21.54 8.60 7.36
C GLU A 104 21.21 7.87 6.04
N LEU A 105 20.50 8.56 5.17
CA LEU A 105 20.11 8.03 3.87
C LEU A 105 19.92 9.11 2.82
N THR A 106 20.17 8.75 1.57
CA THR A 106 19.92 9.60 0.42
C THR A 106 18.80 8.97 -0.43
N LEU A 107 17.75 9.75 -0.68
CA LEU A 107 16.65 9.40 -1.56
C LEU A 107 16.59 10.43 -2.70
N TRP A 108 16.62 9.98 -3.95
CA TRP A 108 16.58 10.84 -5.17
C TRP A 108 17.47 12.11 -5.13
N GLY A 109 18.60 12.04 -4.43
CA GLY A 109 19.56 13.14 -4.28
C GLY A 109 19.35 14.02 -3.06
N GLU A 110 18.25 13.89 -2.33
CA GLU A 110 17.99 14.61 -1.08
C GLU A 110 18.47 13.77 0.11
N ARG A 111 19.06 14.42 1.12
CA ARG A 111 19.57 13.76 2.34
C ARG A 111 18.56 13.82 3.48
N PHE A 112 18.44 12.71 4.19
CA PHE A 112 17.55 12.55 5.33
C PHE A 112 18.24 11.75 6.43
N THR A 113 17.77 11.96 7.66
CA THR A 113 18.10 11.12 8.81
C THR A 113 16.85 10.45 9.35
N VAL A 114 16.93 9.17 9.71
CA VAL A 114 15.83 8.46 10.37
C VAL A 114 15.63 9.05 11.76
N GLU A 115 14.53 9.75 11.97
CA GLU A 115 14.16 10.34 13.25
C GLU A 115 13.46 9.35 14.15
N GLU A 116 12.55 8.55 13.59
CA GLU A 116 11.73 7.60 14.34
C GLU A 116 11.38 6.38 13.51
N VAL A 117 11.47 5.20 14.12
CA VAL A 117 10.87 3.96 13.62
C VAL A 117 9.87 3.48 14.66
N ARG A 118 8.59 3.63 14.35
CA ARG A 118 7.50 3.27 15.25
C ARG A 118 6.76 2.03 14.75
N ALA A 119 6.72 0.99 15.59
CA ALA A 119 5.91 -0.19 15.33
C ALA A 119 4.41 0.13 15.51
N ILE A 120 3.59 -0.27 14.54
CA ILE A 120 2.15 -0.01 14.50
C ILE A 120 1.41 -1.25 14.99
N ALA A 121 0.45 -1.05 15.89
CA ALA A 121 -0.44 -2.13 16.32
C ALA A 121 -1.34 -2.58 15.15
N GLU A 122 -1.47 -3.89 15.01
CA GLU A 122 -2.34 -4.50 14.00
C GLU A 122 -3.74 -4.67 14.56
N PRO A 123 -4.78 -4.46 13.75
CA PRO A 123 -6.15 -4.75 14.16
C PRO A 123 -6.33 -6.25 14.43
N GLU A 124 -7.06 -6.60 15.48
CA GLU A 124 -7.37 -8.00 15.79
C GLU A 124 -8.25 -8.63 14.71
N LYS A 125 -9.27 -7.89 14.26
CA LYS A 125 -10.20 -8.31 13.22
C LYS A 125 -10.14 -7.36 12.02
N LEU A 126 -10.04 -7.94 10.83
CA LEU A 126 -9.95 -7.22 9.54
C LEU A 126 -11.23 -7.36 8.71
N SER A 127 -11.94 -8.50 8.83
CA SER A 127 -13.20 -8.72 8.10
C SER A 127 -14.26 -7.67 8.47
N GLY A 128 -14.90 -7.08 7.44
CA GLY A 128 -15.88 -6.00 7.57
C GLY A 128 -15.28 -4.61 7.74
N ARG A 129 -13.96 -4.47 7.86
CA ARG A 129 -13.32 -3.16 8.05
C ARG A 129 -13.26 -2.38 6.73
N LYS A 130 -13.22 -1.06 6.88
CA LYS A 130 -12.94 -0.14 5.78
C LYS A 130 -11.45 0.08 5.66
N PHE A 131 -10.92 -0.13 4.45
CA PHE A 131 -9.52 0.04 4.09
C PHE A 131 -9.34 1.27 3.20
N VAL A 132 -8.19 1.92 3.36
CA VAL A 132 -7.72 3.00 2.50
C VAL A 132 -6.32 2.63 2.03
N THR A 133 -6.06 2.75 0.74
CA THR A 133 -4.73 2.50 0.19
C THR A 133 -3.73 3.56 0.62
N LEU A 134 -2.57 3.13 1.10
CA LEU A 134 -1.37 3.96 1.32
C LEU A 134 -0.44 3.93 0.11
N SER A 135 -0.54 2.89 -0.69
CA SER A 135 -0.02 2.80 -2.06
C SER A 135 -1.04 2.06 -2.93
N PRO A 136 -1.09 2.37 -4.25
CA PRO A 136 -2.17 1.85 -5.11
C PRO A 136 -2.12 0.34 -5.25
N ILE A 137 -3.27 -0.28 -5.50
CA ILE A 137 -3.40 -1.72 -5.77
C ILE A 137 -3.26 -1.95 -7.28
N ALA A 138 -2.35 -2.83 -7.68
CA ALA A 138 -2.19 -3.31 -9.04
C ALA A 138 -2.71 -4.75 -9.14
N VAL A 139 -3.52 -5.02 -10.16
CA VAL A 139 -3.99 -6.36 -10.52
C VAL A 139 -3.86 -6.48 -12.03
N THR A 140 -3.26 -7.57 -12.51
CA THR A 140 -3.03 -7.76 -13.94
C THR A 140 -3.58 -9.11 -14.41
N THR A 141 -3.88 -9.19 -15.69
CA THR A 141 -4.17 -10.42 -16.41
C THR A 141 -3.40 -10.47 -17.72
N LYS A 142 -3.45 -11.58 -18.42
CA LYS A 142 -2.91 -11.71 -19.77
C LYS A 142 -4.05 -11.70 -20.76
N ARG A 143 -4.00 -10.78 -21.72
CA ARG A 143 -4.93 -10.72 -22.86
C ARG A 143 -4.16 -10.87 -24.17
N ILE A 144 -4.75 -11.56 -25.14
CA ILE A 144 -4.16 -11.67 -26.48
C ILE A 144 -4.37 -10.33 -27.21
N GLN A 145 -3.27 -9.69 -27.57
CA GLN A 145 -3.24 -8.47 -28.39
C GLN A 145 -2.28 -8.68 -29.56
N PHE A 146 -2.76 -8.48 -30.77
CA PHE A 146 -1.99 -8.73 -31.99
C PHE A 146 -1.37 -10.14 -32.06
N GLY A 147 -2.15 -11.16 -31.65
CA GLY A 147 -1.73 -12.58 -31.65
C GLY A 147 -0.71 -12.97 -30.58
N ARG A 148 -0.39 -12.08 -29.62
CA ARG A 148 0.57 -12.34 -28.53
C ARG A 148 -0.03 -12.04 -27.16
N PRO A 149 0.30 -12.84 -26.12
CA PRO A 149 -0.12 -12.54 -24.77
C PRO A 149 0.61 -11.28 -24.25
N ARG A 150 -0.16 -10.28 -23.84
CA ARG A 150 0.30 -9.04 -23.22
C ARG A 150 -0.31 -8.86 -21.83
N SER A 151 0.44 -8.25 -20.92
CA SER A 151 -0.08 -7.85 -19.62
C SER A 151 -1.13 -6.77 -19.80
N TYR A 152 -2.27 -6.95 -19.14
CA TYR A 152 -3.38 -6.01 -19.12
C TYR A 152 -3.69 -5.64 -17.65
N ASP A 153 -3.79 -4.33 -17.37
CA ASP A 153 -4.04 -3.80 -16.04
C ASP A 153 -5.56 -3.74 -15.78
N LEU A 154 -6.05 -4.60 -14.88
CA LEU A 154 -7.45 -4.69 -14.51
C LEU A 154 -7.87 -3.50 -13.64
N GLY A 155 -9.13 -3.08 -13.80
CA GLY A 155 -9.77 -2.06 -12.99
C GLY A 155 -10.86 -2.62 -12.07
N PRO A 156 -11.27 -1.89 -11.02
CA PRO A 156 -12.33 -2.33 -10.10
C PRO A 156 -13.75 -2.30 -10.70
N ASP A 157 -13.90 -1.87 -11.93
CA ASP A 157 -15.09 -1.97 -12.79
C ASP A 157 -15.18 -3.32 -13.51
N GLU A 158 -14.11 -4.11 -13.52
CA GLU A 158 -14.02 -5.41 -14.16
C GLU A 158 -14.16 -6.53 -13.10
N PRO A 159 -15.09 -7.51 -13.26
CA PRO A 159 -15.24 -8.63 -12.32
C PRO A 159 -13.94 -9.43 -12.11
N GLU A 160 -13.16 -9.64 -13.17
CA GLU A 160 -11.85 -10.30 -13.14
C GLU A 160 -10.88 -9.67 -12.12
N PHE A 161 -10.99 -8.37 -11.84
CA PHE A 161 -10.17 -7.68 -10.84
C PHE A 161 -10.31 -8.32 -9.46
N TYR A 162 -11.53 -8.68 -9.05
CA TYR A 162 -11.80 -9.25 -7.72
C TYR A 162 -11.39 -10.70 -7.64
N GLU A 163 -11.54 -11.46 -8.72
CA GLU A 163 -11.13 -12.86 -8.83
C GLU A 163 -9.60 -12.96 -8.71
N HIS A 164 -8.87 -12.23 -9.54
CA HIS A 164 -7.40 -12.19 -9.48
C HIS A 164 -6.87 -11.65 -8.15
N LEU A 165 -7.56 -10.66 -7.55
CA LEU A 165 -7.20 -10.15 -6.23
C LEU A 165 -7.31 -11.24 -5.15
N ARG A 166 -8.39 -12.04 -5.18
CA ARG A 166 -8.61 -13.17 -4.28
C ARG A 166 -7.56 -14.26 -4.51
N GLU A 167 -7.37 -14.69 -5.75
CA GLU A 167 -6.39 -15.73 -6.12
C GLU A 167 -4.98 -15.35 -5.66
N ASN A 168 -4.56 -14.12 -5.92
CA ASN A 168 -3.26 -13.62 -5.48
C ASN A 168 -3.08 -13.69 -3.94
N LEU A 169 -4.15 -13.42 -3.15
CA LEU A 169 -4.09 -13.54 -1.70
C LEU A 169 -4.06 -15.02 -1.26
N VAL A 170 -4.80 -15.91 -1.93
CA VAL A 170 -4.76 -17.35 -1.68
C VAL A 170 -3.36 -17.91 -1.96
N GLU A 171 -2.76 -17.55 -3.10
CA GLU A 171 -1.38 -17.95 -3.44
C GLU A 171 -0.37 -17.48 -2.39
N LYS A 172 -0.46 -16.20 -1.98
CA LYS A 172 0.42 -15.66 -0.91
C LYS A 172 0.23 -16.39 0.41
N TYR A 173 -1.01 -16.63 0.82
CA TYR A 173 -1.30 -17.34 2.05
C TYR A 173 -0.73 -18.75 2.02
N THR A 174 -1.00 -19.49 0.95
CA THR A 174 -0.51 -20.86 0.76
C THR A 174 1.03 -20.91 0.72
N ALA A 175 1.64 -19.99 -0.01
CA ALA A 175 3.12 -19.92 -0.10
C ALA A 175 3.78 -19.55 1.24
N LEU A 176 3.11 -18.76 2.11
CA LEU A 176 3.63 -18.40 3.43
C LEU A 176 3.42 -19.49 4.48
N THR A 177 2.24 -20.15 4.47
CA THR A 177 1.82 -21.06 5.53
C THR A 177 2.02 -22.53 5.19
N GLY A 178 2.26 -22.88 3.92
CA GLY A 178 2.34 -24.25 3.41
C GLY A 178 0.98 -24.97 3.30
N ARG A 179 -0.12 -24.27 3.54
CA ARG A 179 -1.49 -24.84 3.50
C ARG A 179 -2.48 -23.84 2.92
N PRO A 180 -3.60 -24.30 2.32
CA PRO A 180 -4.64 -23.43 1.83
C PRO A 180 -5.31 -22.64 2.98
N PRO A 181 -5.95 -21.48 2.70
CA PRO A 181 -6.75 -20.77 3.68
C PRO A 181 -7.99 -21.60 4.10
N GLU A 182 -8.60 -21.21 5.22
CA GLU A 182 -9.73 -21.96 5.80
C GLU A 182 -10.94 -22.01 4.87
N THR A 183 -11.37 -20.88 4.34
CA THR A 183 -12.48 -20.80 3.36
C THR A 183 -12.03 -20.28 2.00
N GLY A 184 -10.97 -19.50 1.96
CA GLY A 184 -10.50 -18.84 0.74
C GLY A 184 -11.47 -17.80 0.18
N GLU A 185 -12.49 -17.41 0.95
CA GLU A 185 -13.47 -16.42 0.53
C GLU A 185 -12.93 -14.98 0.68
N LEU A 186 -13.19 -14.16 -0.31
CA LEU A 186 -12.93 -12.72 -0.28
C LEU A 186 -14.02 -11.98 -1.03
N LYS A 187 -14.72 -11.09 -0.33
CA LYS A 187 -15.67 -10.15 -0.93
C LYS A 187 -15.18 -8.73 -0.70
N VAL A 188 -14.98 -8.00 -1.78
CA VAL A 188 -14.50 -6.61 -1.74
C VAL A 188 -15.60 -5.70 -2.30
N ARG A 189 -15.94 -4.64 -1.55
CA ARG A 189 -16.83 -3.58 -1.98
C ARG A 189 -16.04 -2.28 -2.08
N VAL A 190 -15.76 -1.85 -3.29
CA VAL A 190 -15.09 -0.57 -3.57
C VAL A 190 -16.07 0.58 -3.33
N LEU A 191 -15.64 1.58 -2.57
CA LEU A 191 -16.38 2.79 -2.22
C LEU A 191 -15.88 4.00 -3.01
N LEU A 192 -14.58 4.02 -3.32
CA LEU A 192 -13.94 5.04 -4.13
C LEU A 192 -12.77 4.41 -4.89
N ALA A 193 -12.64 4.72 -6.16
CA ALA A 193 -11.51 4.31 -6.99
C ALA A 193 -10.94 5.51 -7.75
N LYS A 194 -9.61 5.66 -7.72
CA LYS A 194 -8.87 6.66 -8.50
C LYS A 194 -7.72 5.97 -9.21
N PRO A 195 -7.69 5.93 -10.55
CA PRO A 195 -6.57 5.34 -11.29
C PRO A 195 -5.34 6.23 -11.17
N LYS A 196 -4.19 5.58 -11.18
CA LYS A 196 -2.90 6.24 -11.31
C LYS A 196 -1.95 5.38 -12.12
N ARG A 197 -1.13 6.03 -12.94
CA ARG A 197 -0.12 5.38 -13.77
C ARG A 197 1.26 5.62 -13.15
N PHE A 198 2.04 4.55 -13.00
CA PHE A 198 3.38 4.58 -12.46
C PHE A 198 4.36 4.01 -13.47
N GLU A 199 5.49 4.61 -13.62
CA GLU A 199 6.59 4.04 -14.36
C GLU A 199 7.34 3.06 -13.45
N VAL A 200 7.21 1.76 -13.72
CA VAL A 200 7.85 0.69 -12.93
C VAL A 200 9.25 0.34 -13.42
N LYS A 201 9.53 0.60 -14.70
CA LYS A 201 10.84 0.56 -15.36
C LYS A 201 10.87 1.64 -16.43
N PRO A 202 12.04 2.08 -16.93
CA PRO A 202 12.10 3.05 -18.02
C PRO A 202 11.18 2.65 -19.19
N GLY A 203 10.21 3.50 -19.51
CA GLY A 203 9.24 3.25 -20.58
C GLY A 203 8.15 2.21 -20.28
N ILE A 204 8.20 1.51 -19.14
CA ILE A 204 7.19 0.52 -18.73
C ILE A 204 6.32 1.07 -17.63
N TYR A 205 5.04 1.19 -17.92
CA TYR A 205 4.06 1.77 -17.03
C TYR A 205 3.11 0.71 -16.50
N GLN A 206 2.68 0.91 -15.24
CA GLN A 206 1.67 0.14 -14.54
C GLN A 206 0.52 1.06 -14.17
N ARG A 207 -0.69 0.76 -14.63
CA ARG A 207 -1.92 1.36 -14.07
C ARG A 207 -2.29 0.62 -12.79
N ALA A 208 -2.56 1.38 -11.74
CA ALA A 208 -2.96 0.86 -10.44
C ALA A 208 -3.98 1.81 -9.81
N TRP A 209 -4.65 1.39 -8.75
CA TRP A 209 -5.81 2.07 -8.22
C TRP A 209 -5.65 2.47 -6.76
N HIS A 210 -5.79 3.75 -6.47
CA HIS A 210 -6.07 4.19 -5.11
C HIS A 210 -7.52 3.87 -4.78
N LEU A 211 -7.72 3.05 -3.76
CA LEU A 211 -9.03 2.55 -3.37
C LEU A 211 -9.36 2.94 -1.92
N VAL A 212 -10.65 3.22 -1.72
CA VAL A 212 -11.31 3.09 -0.42
C VAL A 212 -12.31 1.96 -0.57
N PHE A 213 -12.21 0.92 0.27
CA PHE A 213 -13.02 -0.29 0.11
C PHE A 213 -13.32 -0.96 1.46
N ARG A 214 -14.35 -1.80 1.50
CA ARG A 214 -14.59 -2.76 2.57
C ARG A 214 -14.26 -4.15 2.07
N ALA A 215 -13.67 -4.96 2.93
CA ALA A 215 -13.38 -6.36 2.62
C ALA A 215 -13.96 -7.26 3.70
N TYR A 216 -14.51 -8.38 3.26
CA TYR A 216 -15.14 -9.42 4.08
C TYR A 216 -14.60 -10.78 3.64
N GLY A 217 -14.57 -11.75 4.54
CA GLY A 217 -14.18 -13.13 4.23
C GLY A 217 -13.12 -13.66 5.17
N ASP A 218 -12.28 -14.55 4.66
CA ASP A 218 -11.24 -15.25 5.39
C ASP A 218 -10.25 -14.27 6.05
N GLU A 219 -10.13 -14.37 7.38
CA GLU A 219 -9.28 -13.47 8.16
C GLU A 219 -7.79 -13.67 7.84
N GLY A 220 -7.38 -14.89 7.48
CA GLY A 220 -6.02 -15.21 7.04
C GLY A 220 -5.67 -14.49 5.73
N LEU A 221 -6.59 -14.51 4.75
CA LEU A 221 -6.42 -13.79 3.49
C LEU A 221 -6.36 -12.27 3.70
N LEU A 222 -7.24 -11.75 4.53
CA LEU A 222 -7.24 -10.33 4.85
C LEU A 222 -5.97 -9.92 5.59
N ARG A 223 -5.45 -10.78 6.47
CA ARG A 223 -4.21 -10.54 7.20
C ARG A 223 -2.99 -10.56 6.29
N ILE A 224 -2.87 -11.53 5.39
CA ILE A 224 -1.76 -11.53 4.42
C ILE A 224 -1.82 -10.31 3.48
N GLY A 225 -3.01 -9.91 3.03
CA GLY A 225 -3.20 -8.68 2.26
C GLY A 225 -2.82 -7.43 3.05
N TYR A 226 -3.13 -7.38 4.34
CA TYR A 226 -2.80 -6.26 5.21
C TYR A 226 -1.29 -6.15 5.48
N LEU A 227 -0.57 -7.27 5.62
CA LEU A 227 0.85 -7.32 5.95
C LEU A 227 1.75 -7.30 4.70
N ALA A 228 1.42 -8.09 3.68
CA ALA A 228 2.24 -8.26 2.48
C ALA A 228 1.73 -7.46 1.26
N GLY A 229 0.55 -6.83 1.38
CA GLY A 229 -0.08 -6.02 0.34
C GLY A 229 -1.15 -6.75 -0.46
N PHE A 230 -2.20 -6.03 -0.81
CA PHE A 230 -3.25 -6.48 -1.71
C PHE A 230 -2.79 -6.38 -3.18
N GLY A 231 -3.16 -7.37 -4.00
CA GLY A 231 -2.78 -7.44 -5.40
C GLY A 231 -1.29 -7.71 -5.61
N GLU A 232 -0.76 -7.28 -6.73
CA GLU A 232 0.56 -7.61 -7.22
C GLU A 232 1.60 -6.52 -6.98
N LYS A 233 2.88 -6.84 -7.30
CA LYS A 233 4.01 -5.88 -7.31
C LYS A 233 4.25 -5.18 -5.95
N ASN A 234 3.93 -5.86 -4.87
CA ASN A 234 4.00 -5.29 -3.53
C ASN A 234 5.42 -4.87 -3.14
N SER A 235 6.44 -5.66 -3.50
CA SER A 235 7.85 -5.36 -3.19
C SER A 235 8.44 -4.16 -3.95
N ILE A 236 7.69 -3.58 -4.89
CA ILE A 236 8.02 -2.32 -5.54
C ILE A 236 7.09 -1.17 -5.12
N GLY A 237 6.31 -1.37 -4.05
CA GLY A 237 5.53 -0.33 -3.39
C GLY A 237 4.07 -0.24 -3.82
N PHE A 238 3.44 -1.37 -4.17
CA PHE A 238 2.01 -1.43 -4.46
C PHE A 238 1.25 -2.18 -3.36
N GLY A 239 -0.04 -1.89 -3.24
CA GLY A 239 -0.99 -2.66 -2.46
C GLY A 239 -0.97 -2.45 -0.95
N MET A 240 -0.23 -1.50 -0.42
CA MET A 240 -0.27 -1.20 1.01
C MET A 240 -1.57 -0.49 1.39
N VAL A 241 -2.22 -0.96 2.44
CA VAL A 241 -3.46 -0.39 2.96
C VAL A 241 -3.36 -0.06 4.44
N LYS A 242 -4.25 0.79 4.92
CA LYS A 242 -4.55 0.97 6.35
C LYS A 242 -6.03 0.77 6.60
N VAL A 243 -6.39 0.37 7.82
CA VAL A 243 -7.77 0.41 8.28
C VAL A 243 -8.14 1.86 8.58
N ASP A 244 -9.28 2.32 8.05
CA ASP A 244 -9.83 3.63 8.36
C ASP A 244 -10.49 3.58 9.75
N GLY A 245 -9.84 4.19 10.74
CA GLY A 245 -10.33 4.29 12.11
C GLY A 245 -11.43 5.32 12.33
N ARG A 246 -11.82 6.07 11.29
CA ARG A 246 -12.90 7.06 11.44
C ARG A 246 -14.21 6.35 11.67
N LYS A 247 -14.86 6.61 12.82
CA LYS A 247 -16.26 6.23 13.06
C LYS A 247 -17.09 6.87 11.93
N GLU A 248 -17.91 6.08 11.24
CA GLU A 248 -18.87 6.65 10.29
C GLU A 248 -19.77 7.61 11.06
N ARG A 249 -19.70 8.90 10.69
CA ARG A 249 -20.76 9.81 11.07
C ARG A 249 -22.01 9.32 10.32
N VAL A 250 -22.88 8.60 11.04
CA VAL A 250 -24.22 8.29 10.55
C VAL A 250 -24.86 9.64 10.26
N LYS A 251 -25.05 9.97 8.98
CA LYS A 251 -25.87 11.11 8.59
C LYS A 251 -27.27 10.79 9.11
N ARG A 252 -27.64 11.33 10.27
CA ARG A 252 -29.00 11.32 10.74
C ARG A 252 -29.83 11.98 9.63
N ARG A 253 -30.62 11.17 8.97
CA ARG A 253 -31.61 11.61 7.98
C ARG A 253 -32.54 12.56 8.73
N TRP A 254 -32.40 13.83 8.45
CA TRP A 254 -33.32 14.83 8.97
C TRP A 254 -34.73 14.46 8.48
N LYS A 255 -35.56 13.88 9.34
CA LYS A 255 -37.00 13.78 9.10
C LYS A 255 -37.51 15.20 9.21
N GLY A 256 -37.77 15.81 8.05
CA GLY A 256 -38.45 17.10 7.95
C GLY A 256 -39.81 16.96 8.61
N GLY A 257 -39.97 17.59 9.76
CA GLY A 257 -41.28 17.81 10.38
C GLY A 257 -42.10 18.73 9.47
N GLY A 258 -43.08 18.18 8.80
CA GLY A 258 -44.14 18.95 8.15
C GLY A 258 -44.84 19.81 9.19
N ARG A 259 -44.71 21.13 9.12
CA ARG A 259 -45.61 22.05 9.80
C ARG A 259 -46.83 22.20 8.92
N ASN A 260 -47.90 21.55 9.35
CA ASN A 260 -49.25 21.94 8.93
C ASN A 260 -49.47 23.42 9.24
N ARG A 261 -49.62 24.24 8.25
CA ARG A 261 -50.30 25.54 8.38
C ARG A 261 -51.77 25.29 8.10
N GLU A 262 -52.54 25.08 9.17
CA GLU A 262 -53.97 25.25 9.12
C GLU A 262 -54.27 26.75 9.00
N GLY A 263 -55.11 27.07 8.01
CA GLY A 263 -55.63 28.41 7.79
C GLY A 263 -56.61 28.82 8.91
N LYS A 264 -56.60 30.10 9.23
CA LYS A 264 -57.76 30.80 9.77
C LYS A 264 -58.07 31.95 8.84
N ALA A 265 -59.21 31.79 8.21
CA ALA A 265 -59.97 32.89 7.62
C ALA A 265 -60.70 33.62 8.74
N ALA A 266 -60.65 34.92 8.80
CA ALA A 266 -61.64 35.89 9.17
C ALA A 266 -61.08 37.28 8.86
#